data_58fc59d1f4a3e07aa5494e4894e05440
#
_entry.id   58fc59d1f4a3e07aa5494e4894e05440
#
_cell.length_a   1.000
_cell.length_b   1.000
_cell.length_c   1.000
_cell.angle_alpha   90.00
_cell.angle_beta   90.00
_cell.angle_gamma   90.00
#
_symmetry.space_group_name_H-M   'P 1'
#
loop_
_entity.id
_entity.type
_entity.pdbx_description
1 polymer ?
#
loop_
_entity_poly.entity_id
_entity_poly.type
_entity_poly.pdbx_seq_one_letter_code
_entity_poly.pdbx_strand_id
1 'polypeptide(L)'
;MAERELTVFIYLPGQTEAVPAGVFYHDQNAGIGRFTYGRKYLQRPNAPPVDPVALPLGQEPREVVTNEGVYGAFADAAPDYWGRLVIVAERHTLPEALSLFDFLLAGDSTRVGNLDFRPSPVSVEPIHGLPQFSDLADILGAADDIEAGRDVDQRLLRLLRQGTSVGGARPKCTVQHEGALWLAKFPAREDRLSIPLVEYATMEMARLCGINVPERKLVKVGGRFVYLIKRFDREWAVDGWLRQGFLSCLSFMEWDQRDRLIWDYAAVADRMRRYMSVDCLHEWFRRMVFNILVRNTDDHPKNHGFLLDGNAIRLAPAYDIVPALTTAGVGNEFRLAMAVGKAGRDATVDNAMSRTAHFGLSPSQADAIIAGMRVKCREWHAVFSQAGLSTKELDALSPAMANCAP
;
A
#
# COMPACT_ATOMS: atom_id res chain seq x y z
N MET A 1 -27.50 -16.41 -5.08
CA MET A 1 -27.88 -15.01 -4.71
C MET A 1 -27.91 -14.20 -5.99
N ALA A 2 -28.72 -13.16 -6.04
CA ALA A 2 -28.83 -12.33 -7.25
C ALA A 2 -27.50 -11.58 -7.52
N GLU A 3 -27.26 -11.29 -8.78
CA GLU A 3 -26.20 -10.36 -9.23
C GLU A 3 -26.34 -9.03 -8.45
N ARG A 4 -25.25 -8.54 -7.89
CA ARG A 4 -25.21 -7.29 -7.09
C ARG A 4 -24.55 -6.20 -7.90
N GLU A 5 -25.01 -4.97 -7.75
CA GLU A 5 -24.45 -3.83 -8.44
C GLU A 5 -24.09 -2.68 -7.49
N LEU A 6 -23.11 -1.89 -7.89
CA LEU A 6 -22.76 -0.63 -7.27
C LEU A 6 -22.30 0.37 -8.32
N THR A 7 -22.42 1.66 -8.00
CA THR A 7 -21.86 2.72 -8.82
C THR A 7 -20.43 3.03 -8.40
N VAL A 8 -19.53 3.03 -9.37
CA VAL A 8 -18.15 3.45 -9.21
C VAL A 8 -18.08 4.95 -9.46
N PHE A 9 -17.55 5.68 -8.50
CA PHE A 9 -17.27 7.10 -8.59
C PHE A 9 -15.76 7.32 -8.73
N ILE A 10 -15.39 8.43 -9.35
CA ILE A 10 -14.00 8.85 -9.48
C ILE A 10 -13.86 10.34 -9.19
N TYR A 11 -12.82 10.70 -8.44
CA TYR A 11 -12.39 12.08 -8.29
C TYR A 11 -11.49 12.45 -9.47
N LEU A 12 -11.94 13.41 -10.26
CA LEU A 12 -11.17 13.86 -11.43
C LEU A 12 -9.96 14.73 -11.00
N PRO A 13 -8.89 14.79 -11.81
CA PRO A 13 -7.76 15.66 -11.52
C PRO A 13 -8.21 17.10 -11.28
N GLY A 14 -7.72 17.69 -10.17
CA GLY A 14 -8.07 19.06 -9.77
C GLY A 14 -9.47 19.25 -9.21
N GLN A 15 -10.27 18.18 -8.99
CA GLN A 15 -11.61 18.26 -8.41
C GLN A 15 -11.67 17.60 -7.04
N THR A 16 -12.44 18.22 -6.14
CA THR A 16 -12.66 17.73 -4.76
C THR A 16 -13.95 16.94 -4.61
N GLU A 17 -14.77 16.89 -5.65
CA GLU A 17 -16.01 16.11 -5.69
C GLU A 17 -15.91 14.95 -6.69
N ALA A 18 -16.46 13.80 -6.28
CA ALA A 18 -16.50 12.62 -7.12
C ALA A 18 -17.65 12.67 -8.12
N VAL A 19 -17.42 12.13 -9.30
CA VAL A 19 -18.46 11.95 -10.33
C VAL A 19 -18.68 10.47 -10.60
N PRO A 20 -19.92 10.02 -10.92
CA PRO A 20 -20.17 8.64 -11.29
C PRO A 20 -19.47 8.31 -12.62
N ALA A 21 -18.60 7.28 -12.59
CA ALA A 21 -17.86 6.80 -13.76
C ALA A 21 -18.57 5.66 -14.47
N GLY A 22 -19.21 4.75 -13.73
CA GLY A 22 -19.84 3.58 -14.30
C GLY A 22 -20.49 2.69 -13.25
N VAL A 23 -20.93 1.51 -13.68
CA VAL A 23 -21.58 0.52 -12.81
C VAL A 23 -20.74 -0.77 -12.82
N PHE A 24 -20.53 -1.30 -11.63
CA PHE A 24 -19.89 -2.58 -11.40
C PHE A 24 -20.91 -3.61 -10.94
N TYR A 25 -21.04 -4.69 -11.69
CA TYR A 25 -21.85 -5.86 -11.38
C TYR A 25 -20.95 -6.98 -10.89
N HIS A 26 -21.42 -7.74 -9.90
CA HIS A 26 -20.66 -8.84 -9.33
C HIS A 26 -21.55 -10.04 -9.05
N ASP A 27 -21.22 -11.17 -9.67
CA ASP A 27 -21.77 -12.49 -9.34
C ASP A 27 -20.77 -13.23 -8.44
N GLN A 28 -21.07 -13.22 -7.14
CA GLN A 28 -20.20 -13.85 -6.13
C GLN A 28 -20.11 -15.37 -6.31
N ASN A 29 -21.18 -16.02 -6.81
CA ASN A 29 -21.17 -17.47 -6.97
C ASN A 29 -20.32 -17.91 -8.15
N ALA A 30 -20.37 -17.14 -9.22
CA ALA A 30 -19.54 -17.39 -10.41
C ALA A 30 -18.12 -16.85 -10.26
N GLY A 31 -17.86 -15.94 -9.30
CA GLY A 31 -16.59 -15.23 -9.19
C GLY A 31 -16.32 -14.32 -10.40
N ILE A 32 -17.37 -13.73 -10.97
CA ILE A 32 -17.30 -12.90 -12.17
C ILE A 32 -17.74 -11.48 -11.82
N GLY A 33 -16.91 -10.51 -12.18
CA GLY A 33 -17.27 -9.10 -12.14
C GLY A 33 -17.36 -8.50 -13.53
N ARG A 34 -18.23 -7.50 -13.70
CA ARG A 34 -18.42 -6.78 -14.95
C ARG A 34 -18.52 -5.28 -14.70
N PHE A 35 -17.72 -4.48 -15.39
CA PHE A 35 -17.78 -3.02 -15.30
C PHE A 35 -18.18 -2.42 -16.64
N THR A 36 -19.06 -1.42 -16.58
CA THR A 36 -19.49 -0.64 -17.74
C THR A 36 -19.42 0.85 -17.43
N TYR A 37 -18.74 1.62 -18.26
CA TYR A 37 -18.70 3.06 -18.14
C TYR A 37 -20.07 3.70 -18.42
N GLY A 38 -20.41 4.74 -17.66
CA GLY A 38 -21.59 5.57 -17.91
C GLY A 38 -21.45 6.42 -19.18
N ARG A 39 -22.49 6.50 -19.99
CA ARG A 39 -22.48 7.32 -21.22
C ARG A 39 -22.12 8.76 -20.95
N LYS A 40 -22.65 9.37 -19.88
CA LYS A 40 -22.33 10.75 -19.47
C LYS A 40 -20.85 10.90 -19.07
N TYR A 41 -20.25 9.86 -18.49
CA TYR A 41 -18.83 9.87 -18.15
C TYR A 41 -17.97 9.85 -19.40
N LEU A 42 -18.25 8.99 -20.35
CA LEU A 42 -17.52 8.87 -21.63
C LEU A 42 -17.59 10.12 -22.50
N GLN A 43 -18.64 10.94 -22.31
CA GLN A 43 -18.79 12.23 -23.02
C GLN A 43 -18.03 13.38 -22.37
N ARG A 44 -17.44 13.18 -21.19
CA ARG A 44 -16.64 14.23 -20.51
C ARG A 44 -15.33 14.46 -21.25
N PRO A 45 -14.97 15.71 -21.54
CA PRO A 45 -13.66 16.03 -22.07
C PRO A 45 -12.56 15.59 -21.10
N ASN A 46 -11.55 14.89 -21.61
CA ASN A 46 -10.38 14.46 -20.84
C ASN A 46 -10.70 13.59 -19.60
N ALA A 47 -11.85 12.90 -19.57
CA ALA A 47 -12.13 11.95 -18.51
C ALA A 47 -11.05 10.85 -18.47
N PRO A 48 -10.37 10.62 -17.33
CA PRO A 48 -9.40 9.53 -17.24
C PRO A 48 -10.11 8.18 -17.13
N PRO A 49 -9.47 7.08 -17.54
CA PRO A 49 -9.97 5.77 -17.21
C PRO A 49 -9.94 5.53 -15.68
N VAL A 50 -10.87 4.73 -15.19
CA VAL A 50 -10.92 4.31 -13.78
C VAL A 50 -9.68 3.50 -13.41
N ASP A 51 -9.23 2.69 -14.34
CA ASP A 51 -7.98 1.95 -14.32
C ASP A 51 -7.40 1.98 -15.76
N PRO A 52 -6.27 2.67 -16.00
CA PRO A 52 -5.71 2.79 -17.34
C PRO A 52 -5.16 1.48 -17.90
N VAL A 53 -5.01 0.46 -17.06
CA VAL A 53 -4.46 -0.83 -17.42
C VAL A 53 -5.58 -1.82 -17.73
N ALA A 54 -6.47 -2.07 -16.76
CA ALA A 54 -7.52 -3.09 -16.88
C ALA A 54 -8.83 -2.54 -17.46
N LEU A 55 -9.11 -1.25 -17.28
CA LEU A 55 -10.38 -0.60 -17.64
C LEU A 55 -10.17 0.65 -18.53
N PRO A 56 -9.52 0.52 -19.71
CA PRO A 56 -9.45 1.63 -20.64
C PRO A 56 -10.86 2.09 -21.06
N LEU A 57 -11.00 3.39 -21.39
CA LEU A 57 -12.29 3.96 -21.77
C LEU A 57 -12.90 3.18 -22.96
N GLY A 58 -14.19 2.89 -22.86
CA GLY A 58 -14.94 2.16 -23.88
C GLY A 58 -16.40 1.98 -23.49
N GLN A 59 -17.26 1.72 -24.46
CA GLN A 59 -18.72 1.51 -24.25
C GLN A 59 -19.04 0.06 -23.87
N GLU A 60 -18.19 -0.89 -24.30
CA GLU A 60 -18.42 -2.30 -24.08
C GLU A 60 -18.14 -2.68 -22.63
N PRO A 61 -19.00 -3.54 -22.04
CA PRO A 61 -18.73 -4.11 -20.72
C PRO A 61 -17.41 -4.87 -20.71
N ARG A 62 -16.68 -4.75 -19.64
CA ARG A 62 -15.46 -5.56 -19.40
C ARG A 62 -15.71 -6.54 -18.28
N GLU A 63 -15.19 -7.74 -18.44
CA GLU A 63 -15.31 -8.79 -17.43
C GLU A 63 -13.97 -9.06 -16.74
N VAL A 64 -14.03 -9.50 -15.50
CA VAL A 64 -12.89 -9.91 -14.68
C VAL A 64 -13.25 -11.18 -13.91
N VAL A 65 -12.32 -12.12 -13.85
CA VAL A 65 -12.43 -13.37 -13.09
C VAL A 65 -11.31 -13.53 -12.04
N THR A 66 -10.24 -12.74 -12.16
CA THR A 66 -9.16 -12.67 -11.15
C THR A 66 -9.66 -12.02 -9.87
N ASN A 67 -9.01 -12.29 -8.74
CA ASN A 67 -9.38 -11.73 -7.43
C ASN A 67 -10.87 -11.90 -7.12
N GLU A 68 -11.43 -13.09 -7.39
CA GLU A 68 -12.84 -13.42 -7.15
C GLU A 68 -13.83 -12.51 -7.91
N GLY A 69 -13.45 -12.09 -9.11
CA GLY A 69 -14.27 -11.23 -9.95
C GLY A 69 -14.21 -9.75 -9.59
N VAL A 70 -13.13 -9.28 -8.95
CA VAL A 70 -12.95 -7.86 -8.62
C VAL A 70 -11.71 -7.30 -9.28
N TYR A 71 -11.87 -6.17 -10.00
CA TYR A 71 -10.73 -5.48 -10.61
C TYR A 71 -9.70 -5.05 -9.58
N GLY A 72 -8.42 -5.11 -9.95
CA GLY A 72 -7.31 -4.75 -9.08
C GLY A 72 -7.45 -3.36 -8.47
N ALA A 73 -7.78 -2.35 -9.25
CA ALA A 73 -8.02 -0.98 -8.76
C ALA A 73 -9.14 -0.90 -7.72
N PHE A 74 -10.20 -1.72 -7.85
CA PHE A 74 -11.29 -1.78 -6.88
C PHE A 74 -10.85 -2.51 -5.62
N ALA A 75 -10.10 -3.61 -5.77
CA ALA A 75 -9.56 -4.37 -4.65
C ALA A 75 -8.56 -3.54 -3.82
N ASP A 76 -7.73 -2.72 -4.48
CA ASP A 76 -6.81 -1.79 -3.80
C ASP A 76 -7.53 -0.71 -2.99
N ALA A 77 -8.70 -0.26 -3.45
CA ALA A 77 -9.52 0.71 -2.75
C ALA A 77 -10.44 0.08 -1.67
N ALA A 78 -10.47 -1.24 -1.57
CA ALA A 78 -11.21 -1.97 -0.54
C ALA A 78 -10.40 -2.04 0.77
N PRO A 79 -11.07 -2.21 1.93
CA PRO A 79 -10.40 -2.49 3.18
C PRO A 79 -9.55 -3.77 3.12
N ASP A 80 -8.30 -3.69 3.61
CA ASP A 80 -7.44 -4.84 3.79
C ASP A 80 -7.67 -5.47 5.19
N TYR A 81 -6.83 -6.42 5.61
CA TYR A 81 -7.07 -7.26 6.79
C TYR A 81 -7.46 -6.46 8.04
N TRP A 82 -6.67 -5.45 8.44
CA TRP A 82 -7.00 -4.59 9.58
C TRP A 82 -8.34 -3.88 9.41
N GLY A 83 -8.56 -3.28 8.25
CA GLY A 83 -9.80 -2.59 7.96
C GLY A 83 -11.03 -3.49 7.99
N ARG A 84 -10.88 -4.74 7.55
CA ARG A 84 -11.95 -5.75 7.65
C ARG A 84 -12.25 -6.10 9.10
N LEU A 85 -11.24 -6.25 9.96
CA LEU A 85 -11.45 -6.49 11.39
C LEU A 85 -12.25 -5.36 12.05
N VAL A 86 -11.92 -4.10 11.74
CA VAL A 86 -12.68 -2.94 12.25
C VAL A 86 -14.13 -2.96 11.79
N ILE A 87 -14.38 -3.23 10.49
CA ILE A 87 -15.75 -3.29 9.94
C ILE A 87 -16.56 -4.44 10.54
N VAL A 88 -15.92 -5.58 10.73
CA VAL A 88 -16.53 -6.76 11.37
C VAL A 88 -16.92 -6.46 12.82
N ALA A 89 -16.02 -5.83 13.58
CA ALA A 89 -16.29 -5.39 14.96
C ALA A 89 -17.43 -4.37 15.00
N GLU A 90 -17.44 -3.36 14.11
CA GLU A 90 -18.50 -2.35 14.03
C GLU A 90 -19.88 -2.95 13.71
N ARG A 91 -19.91 -3.98 12.86
CA ARG A 91 -21.16 -4.63 12.42
C ARG A 91 -21.61 -5.80 13.31
N HIS A 92 -20.82 -6.13 14.34
CA HIS A 92 -21.09 -7.32 15.19
C HIS A 92 -21.37 -8.58 14.39
N THR A 93 -20.53 -8.86 13.37
CA THR A 93 -20.69 -10.00 12.45
C THR A 93 -19.44 -10.86 12.39
N LEU A 94 -19.47 -11.94 11.60
CA LEU A 94 -18.29 -12.76 11.34
C LEU A 94 -17.63 -12.34 10.03
N PRO A 95 -16.30 -12.46 9.90
CA PRO A 95 -15.57 -12.10 8.67
C PRO A 95 -16.10 -12.81 7.43
N GLU A 96 -16.49 -14.08 7.57
CA GLU A 96 -16.98 -14.94 6.49
C GLU A 96 -18.40 -14.56 5.99
N ALA A 97 -19.12 -13.74 6.77
CA ALA A 97 -20.43 -13.25 6.40
C ALA A 97 -20.38 -12.08 5.40
N LEU A 98 -19.20 -11.49 5.19
CA LEU A 98 -19.00 -10.33 4.33
C LEU A 98 -18.14 -10.70 3.12
N SER A 99 -18.64 -10.37 1.94
CA SER A 99 -17.91 -10.50 0.68
C SER A 99 -17.00 -9.28 0.44
N LEU A 100 -16.08 -9.38 -0.53
CA LEU A 100 -15.28 -8.23 -0.98
C LEU A 100 -16.19 -7.07 -1.47
N PHE A 101 -17.34 -7.39 -2.08
CA PHE A 101 -18.32 -6.40 -2.49
C PHE A 101 -18.92 -5.64 -1.28
N ASP A 102 -19.17 -6.33 -0.16
CA ASP A 102 -19.66 -5.70 1.07
C ASP A 102 -18.60 -4.77 1.68
N PHE A 103 -17.32 -5.16 1.60
CA PHE A 103 -16.22 -4.32 2.03
C PHE A 103 -16.00 -3.10 1.12
N LEU A 104 -16.24 -3.22 -0.19
CA LEU A 104 -16.25 -2.07 -1.11
C LEU A 104 -17.30 -1.03 -0.69
N LEU A 105 -18.51 -1.45 -0.39
CA LEU A 105 -19.58 -0.55 0.06
C LEU A 105 -19.36 -0.02 1.48
N ALA A 106 -18.68 -0.79 2.33
CA ALA A 106 -18.43 -0.39 3.71
C ALA A 106 -17.28 0.64 3.83
N GLY A 107 -16.38 0.74 2.87
CA GLY A 107 -15.31 1.74 2.89
C GLY A 107 -15.86 3.17 2.87
N ASP A 108 -15.04 4.10 3.31
CA ASP A 108 -15.37 5.54 3.40
C ASP A 108 -14.51 6.40 2.46
N SER A 109 -14.66 7.71 2.59
CA SER A 109 -13.93 8.71 1.80
C SER A 109 -12.41 8.72 2.00
N THR A 110 -11.87 7.99 2.97
CA THR A 110 -10.43 7.90 3.23
C THR A 110 -9.74 6.79 2.45
N ARG A 111 -10.45 6.08 1.57
CA ARG A 111 -9.88 5.06 0.67
C ARG A 111 -8.60 5.53 0.01
N VAL A 112 -7.68 4.60 -0.25
CA VAL A 112 -6.52 4.90 -1.09
C VAL A 112 -6.98 5.20 -2.52
N GLY A 113 -6.28 6.12 -3.17
CA GLY A 113 -6.60 6.47 -4.55
C GLY A 113 -7.77 7.44 -4.68
N ASN A 114 -8.31 7.52 -5.88
CA ASN A 114 -9.36 8.47 -6.27
C ASN A 114 -10.71 7.80 -6.59
N LEU A 115 -10.88 6.51 -6.27
CA LEU A 115 -12.14 5.81 -6.47
C LEU A 115 -13.02 5.85 -5.23
N ASP A 116 -14.33 5.78 -5.44
CA ASP A 116 -15.33 5.57 -4.40
C ASP A 116 -16.44 4.65 -4.92
N PHE A 117 -17.13 3.96 -4.01
CA PHE A 117 -18.14 2.96 -4.33
C PHE A 117 -19.42 3.24 -3.54
N ARG A 118 -20.51 3.44 -4.26
CA ARG A 118 -21.79 3.81 -3.67
C ARG A 118 -22.94 2.95 -4.20
N PRO A 119 -24.03 2.78 -3.43
CA PRO A 119 -25.16 1.97 -3.86
C PRO A 119 -25.85 2.47 -5.13
N SER A 120 -25.80 3.78 -5.40
CA SER A 120 -26.46 4.36 -6.57
C SER A 120 -25.76 5.63 -7.06
N PRO A 121 -25.97 6.06 -8.32
CA PRO A 121 -25.34 7.25 -8.88
C PRO A 121 -25.77 8.58 -8.23
N VAL A 122 -26.80 8.59 -7.42
CA VAL A 122 -27.30 9.77 -6.68
C VAL A 122 -26.94 9.72 -5.20
N SER A 123 -26.23 8.68 -4.74
CA SER A 123 -25.77 8.56 -3.35
C SER A 123 -24.73 9.62 -3.05
N VAL A 124 -24.89 10.29 -1.92
CA VAL A 124 -23.93 11.26 -1.38
C VAL A 124 -22.80 10.49 -0.66
N GLU A 125 -21.60 11.05 -0.71
CA GLU A 125 -20.48 10.53 0.06
C GLU A 125 -20.79 10.60 1.56
N PRO A 126 -20.61 9.52 2.32
CA PRO A 126 -20.74 9.59 3.77
C PRO A 126 -19.59 10.47 4.32
N ILE A 127 -19.94 11.65 4.81
CA ILE A 127 -18.99 12.54 5.47
C ILE A 127 -18.86 12.08 6.92
N HIS A 128 -17.74 11.45 7.23
CA HIS A 128 -17.35 11.16 8.60
C HIS A 128 -16.25 12.14 9.02
N GLY A 129 -16.36 12.66 10.26
CA GLY A 129 -15.29 13.51 10.81
C GLY A 129 -13.97 12.73 10.87
N LEU A 130 -12.93 13.28 10.24
CA LEU A 130 -11.59 12.67 10.27
C LEU A 130 -11.02 12.74 11.70
N PRO A 131 -10.40 11.65 12.18
CA PRO A 131 -9.64 11.66 13.42
C PRO A 131 -8.59 12.76 13.37
N GLN A 132 -8.42 13.44 14.51
CA GLN A 132 -7.38 14.44 14.68
C GLN A 132 -6.15 13.80 15.34
N PHE A 133 -5.03 14.47 15.25
CA PHE A 133 -3.80 14.04 15.94
C PHE A 133 -4.02 13.85 17.46
N SER A 134 -4.88 14.65 18.08
CA SER A 134 -5.26 14.52 19.50
C SER A 134 -5.95 13.20 19.85
N ASP A 135 -6.57 12.53 18.88
CA ASP A 135 -7.32 11.29 19.11
C ASP A 135 -6.41 10.04 19.14
N LEU A 136 -5.10 10.20 18.86
CA LEU A 136 -4.16 9.08 18.74
C LEU A 136 -4.10 8.18 19.99
N ALA A 137 -4.27 8.73 21.19
CA ALA A 137 -4.24 7.97 22.43
C ALA A 137 -5.47 7.07 22.57
N ASP A 138 -6.65 7.62 22.29
CA ASP A 138 -7.92 6.89 22.33
C ASP A 138 -7.95 5.79 21.25
N ILE A 139 -7.47 6.11 20.04
CA ILE A 139 -7.38 5.18 18.92
C ILE A 139 -6.41 4.03 19.22
N LEU A 140 -5.26 4.32 19.85
CA LEU A 140 -4.29 3.29 20.25
C LEU A 140 -4.91 2.32 21.26
N GLY A 141 -5.66 2.84 22.25
CA GLY A 141 -6.39 2.01 23.22
C GLY A 141 -7.46 1.13 22.55
N ALA A 142 -8.23 1.71 21.63
CA ALA A 142 -9.25 0.97 20.89
C ALA A 142 -8.65 -0.11 19.95
N ALA A 143 -7.49 0.16 19.36
CA ALA A 143 -6.76 -0.85 18.57
C ALA A 143 -6.33 -2.05 19.42
N ASP A 144 -5.80 -1.79 20.62
CA ASP A 144 -5.46 -2.85 21.59
C ASP A 144 -6.70 -3.67 22.01
N ASP A 145 -7.86 -3.04 22.11
CA ASP A 145 -9.12 -3.72 22.48
C ASP A 145 -9.61 -4.63 21.35
N ILE A 146 -9.55 -4.16 20.09
CA ILE A 146 -9.88 -4.99 18.92
C ILE A 146 -8.95 -6.21 18.83
N GLU A 147 -7.63 -6.02 18.96
CA GLU A 147 -6.66 -7.13 18.93
C GLU A 147 -6.88 -8.14 20.06
N ALA A 148 -7.37 -7.67 21.21
CA ALA A 148 -7.70 -8.51 22.36
C ALA A 148 -9.10 -9.15 22.28
N GLY A 149 -9.88 -8.88 21.22
CA GLY A 149 -11.27 -9.34 21.08
C GLY A 149 -12.22 -8.75 22.12
N ARG A 150 -11.91 -7.54 22.64
CA ARG A 150 -12.77 -6.83 23.58
C ARG A 150 -13.73 -5.89 22.84
N ASP A 151 -14.85 -5.61 23.49
CA ASP A 151 -15.80 -4.62 22.97
C ASP A 151 -15.18 -3.23 22.96
N VAL A 152 -15.42 -2.50 21.86
CA VAL A 152 -14.92 -1.15 21.64
C VAL A 152 -16.09 -0.19 21.46
N ASP A 153 -15.99 0.99 22.06
CA ASP A 153 -16.98 2.04 21.89
C ASP A 153 -17.20 2.39 20.41
N GLN A 154 -18.47 2.55 20.03
CA GLN A 154 -18.89 2.82 18.65
C GLN A 154 -18.28 4.10 18.06
N ARG A 155 -17.99 5.12 18.90
CA ARG A 155 -17.28 6.33 18.45
C ARG A 155 -15.86 6.00 18.04
N LEU A 156 -15.14 5.19 18.83
CA LEU A 156 -13.77 4.79 18.55
C LEU A 156 -13.67 3.86 17.33
N LEU A 157 -14.63 2.95 17.15
CA LEU A 157 -14.72 2.13 15.94
C LEU A 157 -14.87 3.00 14.68
N ARG A 158 -15.70 4.06 14.75
CA ARG A 158 -15.84 5.00 13.63
C ARG A 158 -14.54 5.75 13.33
N LEU A 159 -13.77 6.14 14.35
CA LEU A 159 -12.45 6.76 14.15
C LEU A 159 -11.45 5.79 13.53
N LEU A 160 -11.40 4.55 14.01
CA LEU A 160 -10.54 3.50 13.46
C LEU A 160 -10.91 3.13 12.01
N ARG A 161 -12.20 3.24 11.66
CA ARG A 161 -12.67 2.96 10.30
C ARG A 161 -12.06 3.90 9.27
N GLN A 162 -11.71 5.13 9.65
CA GLN A 162 -11.06 6.09 8.77
C GLN A 162 -9.66 5.59 8.38
N GLY A 163 -9.43 5.33 7.10
CA GLY A 163 -8.15 4.81 6.60
C GLY A 163 -8.01 3.29 6.60
N THR A 164 -9.10 2.56 6.81
CA THR A 164 -9.10 1.08 6.74
C THR A 164 -8.74 0.53 5.37
N SER A 165 -8.87 1.32 4.32
CA SER A 165 -8.53 0.95 2.94
C SER A 165 -7.05 1.21 2.59
N VAL A 166 -6.22 1.61 3.54
CA VAL A 166 -4.78 1.75 3.34
C VAL A 166 -4.11 0.46 3.81
N GLY A 167 -3.82 -0.43 2.90
CA GLY A 167 -3.37 -1.81 3.05
C GLY A 167 -2.56 -2.25 4.28
N GLY A 168 -2.56 -3.56 4.56
CA GLY A 168 -1.75 -4.21 5.60
C GLY A 168 -2.52 -4.73 6.81
N ALA A 169 -1.86 -5.61 7.58
CA ALA A 169 -2.47 -6.37 8.67
C ALA A 169 -2.43 -5.68 10.05
N ARG A 170 -1.54 -4.70 10.25
CA ARG A 170 -1.31 -4.05 11.54
C ARG A 170 -2.28 -2.89 11.80
N PRO A 171 -2.53 -2.55 13.09
CA PRO A 171 -3.39 -1.44 13.46
C PRO A 171 -2.93 -0.11 12.82
N LYS A 172 -3.86 0.56 12.16
CA LYS A 172 -3.63 1.85 11.50
C LYS A 172 -4.91 2.63 11.31
N CYS A 173 -4.80 3.95 11.19
CA CYS A 173 -5.90 4.82 10.76
C CYS A 173 -5.37 6.06 10.04
N THR A 174 -6.24 6.77 9.33
CA THR A 174 -5.90 8.09 8.78
C THR A 174 -6.25 9.16 9.82
N VAL A 175 -5.33 10.06 10.08
CA VAL A 175 -5.54 11.23 10.96
C VAL A 175 -5.23 12.52 10.21
N GLN A 176 -5.92 13.60 10.57
CA GLN A 176 -5.62 14.93 10.08
C GLN A 176 -4.66 15.64 11.04
N HIS A 177 -3.60 16.21 10.49
CA HIS A 177 -2.60 16.96 11.25
C HIS A 177 -1.92 17.98 10.35
N GLU A 178 -1.82 19.24 10.81
CA GLU A 178 -1.15 20.35 10.11
C GLU A 178 -1.58 20.50 8.64
N GLY A 179 -2.88 20.44 8.38
CA GLY A 179 -3.44 20.62 7.04
C GLY A 179 -3.16 19.47 6.05
N ALA A 180 -2.65 18.33 6.55
CA ALA A 180 -2.39 17.13 5.75
C ALA A 180 -3.07 15.89 6.34
N LEU A 181 -3.25 14.86 5.51
CA LEU A 181 -3.66 13.53 5.97
C LEU A 181 -2.42 12.66 6.19
N TRP A 182 -2.41 12.00 7.33
CA TRP A 182 -1.36 11.10 7.76
C TRP A 182 -1.92 9.72 8.03
N LEU A 183 -1.24 8.69 7.55
CA LEU A 183 -1.49 7.33 7.99
C LEU A 183 -0.71 7.10 9.29
N ALA A 184 -1.44 6.89 10.38
CA ALA A 184 -0.86 6.52 11.67
C ALA A 184 -0.80 4.99 11.76
N LYS A 185 0.40 4.43 11.93
CA LYS A 185 0.63 3.00 12.19
C LYS A 185 0.95 2.83 13.68
N PHE A 186 0.19 1.96 14.33
CA PHE A 186 0.30 1.68 15.76
C PHE A 186 1.09 0.41 16.02
N PRO A 187 1.79 0.30 17.16
CA PRO A 187 2.40 -0.96 17.58
C PRO A 187 1.30 -1.97 17.92
N ALA A 188 1.47 -3.22 17.51
CA ALA A 188 0.62 -4.31 17.98
C ALA A 188 0.97 -4.67 19.44
N ARG A 189 -0.01 -5.25 20.15
CA ARG A 189 0.14 -5.56 21.56
C ARG A 189 1.24 -6.59 21.83
N GLU A 190 1.42 -7.53 20.92
CA GLU A 190 2.39 -8.64 21.08
C GLU A 190 3.77 -8.34 20.48
N ASP A 191 3.99 -7.11 20.01
CA ASP A 191 5.27 -6.73 19.40
C ASP A 191 6.42 -6.80 20.41
N ARG A 192 7.41 -7.64 20.15
CA ARG A 192 8.64 -7.71 20.94
C ARG A 192 9.56 -6.50 20.71
N LEU A 193 9.47 -5.92 19.54
CA LEU A 193 10.13 -4.68 19.11
C LEU A 193 9.06 -3.71 18.65
N SER A 194 9.28 -2.41 18.85
CA SER A 194 8.37 -1.41 18.29
C SER A 194 8.46 -1.39 16.76
N ILE A 195 7.56 -2.11 16.08
CA ILE A 195 7.54 -2.17 14.62
C ILE A 195 7.40 -0.80 13.97
N PRO A 196 6.53 0.12 14.47
CA PRO A 196 6.48 1.49 13.96
C PRO A 196 7.82 2.21 14.03
N LEU A 197 8.60 2.00 15.08
CA LEU A 197 9.94 2.59 15.24
C LEU A 197 10.95 1.96 14.26
N VAL A 198 10.91 0.63 14.12
CA VAL A 198 11.78 -0.10 13.17
C VAL A 198 11.47 0.32 11.74
N GLU A 199 10.19 0.40 11.36
CA GLU A 199 9.78 0.84 10.02
C GLU A 199 10.24 2.28 9.75
N TYR A 200 10.03 3.20 10.71
CA TYR A 200 10.50 4.58 10.59
C TYR A 200 12.01 4.64 10.33
N ALA A 201 12.82 3.93 11.11
CA ALA A 201 14.28 3.88 10.94
C ALA A 201 14.69 3.26 9.60
N THR A 202 14.00 2.21 9.16
CA THR A 202 14.23 1.57 7.86
C THR A 202 13.92 2.53 6.71
N MET A 203 12.84 3.30 6.82
CA MET A 203 12.46 4.30 5.80
C MET A 203 13.43 5.49 5.79
N GLU A 204 14.05 5.85 6.93
CA GLU A 204 15.18 6.81 6.95
C GLU A 204 16.39 6.25 6.19
N MET A 205 16.72 4.99 6.40
CA MET A 205 17.79 4.31 5.66
C MET A 205 17.49 4.25 4.17
N ALA A 206 16.25 3.95 3.77
CA ALA A 206 15.82 3.95 2.37
C ALA A 206 16.05 5.32 1.71
N ARG A 207 15.70 6.41 2.41
CA ARG A 207 15.96 7.78 1.94
C ARG A 207 17.43 8.06 1.75
N LEU A 208 18.28 7.64 2.68
CA LEU A 208 19.75 7.78 2.56
C LEU A 208 20.30 6.99 1.37
N CYS A 209 19.67 5.87 1.01
CA CYS A 209 19.98 5.07 -0.17
C CYS A 209 19.39 5.66 -1.48
N GLY A 210 18.81 6.87 -1.45
CA GLY A 210 18.29 7.54 -2.63
C GLY A 210 16.97 7.00 -3.13
N ILE A 211 16.18 6.32 -2.27
CA ILE A 211 14.83 5.87 -2.55
C ILE A 211 13.86 6.99 -2.21
N ASN A 212 12.90 7.25 -3.10
CA ASN A 212 11.83 8.20 -2.85
C ASN A 212 10.88 7.64 -1.78
N VAL A 213 10.77 8.33 -0.65
CA VAL A 213 9.94 7.96 0.50
C VAL A 213 9.04 9.14 0.90
N PRO A 214 7.84 8.90 1.46
CA PRO A 214 6.96 9.97 1.87
C PRO A 214 7.51 10.74 3.09
N GLU A 215 7.00 11.96 3.28
CA GLU A 215 7.20 12.69 4.54
C GLU A 215 6.67 11.85 5.70
N ARG A 216 7.41 11.83 6.81
CA ARG A 216 7.13 10.95 7.93
C ARG A 216 7.53 11.56 9.26
N LYS A 217 6.82 11.17 10.30
CA LYS A 217 7.06 11.60 11.69
C LYS A 217 6.98 10.38 12.61
N LEU A 218 7.72 10.42 13.68
CA LEU A 218 7.61 9.45 14.78
C LEU A 218 7.14 10.19 16.01
N VAL A 219 6.07 9.75 16.63
CA VAL A 219 5.50 10.37 17.82
C VAL A 219 5.35 9.35 18.94
N LYS A 220 5.39 9.81 20.18
CA LYS A 220 5.23 8.96 21.36
C LYS A 220 3.86 9.20 21.99
N VAL A 221 3.04 8.17 22.04
CA VAL A 221 1.67 8.18 22.56
C VAL A 221 1.56 7.12 23.64
N GLY A 222 1.19 7.51 24.87
CA GLY A 222 1.08 6.57 25.99
C GLY A 222 2.36 5.75 26.25
N GLY A 223 3.53 6.33 25.98
CA GLY A 223 4.83 5.65 26.12
C GLY A 223 5.23 4.77 24.93
N ARG A 224 4.36 4.52 23.96
CA ARG A 224 4.60 3.72 22.74
C ARG A 224 4.84 4.61 21.52
N PHE A 225 5.62 4.14 20.56
CA PHE A 225 5.86 4.86 19.32
C PHE A 225 4.73 4.61 18.31
N VAL A 226 4.25 5.70 17.70
CA VAL A 226 3.32 5.69 16.56
C VAL A 226 4.04 6.30 15.37
N TYR A 227 4.02 5.61 14.24
CA TYR A 227 4.65 6.05 13.01
C TYR A 227 3.62 6.73 12.12
N LEU A 228 3.87 7.99 11.76
CA LEU A 228 3.03 8.80 10.90
C LEU A 228 3.66 8.93 9.52
N ILE A 229 2.91 8.57 8.49
CA ILE A 229 3.29 8.68 7.08
C ILE A 229 2.32 9.64 6.41
N LYS A 230 2.84 10.74 5.84
CA LYS A 230 2.01 11.67 5.09
C LYS A 230 1.44 10.98 3.85
N ARG A 231 0.14 11.05 3.68
CA ARG A 231 -0.52 10.46 2.51
C ARG A 231 -0.10 11.22 1.25
N PHE A 232 0.46 10.49 0.31
CA PHE A 232 0.96 11.00 -0.96
C PHE A 232 -0.11 11.00 -2.07
N ASP A 233 -1.26 10.41 -1.80
CA ASP A 233 -2.42 10.36 -2.69
C ASP A 233 -3.46 11.44 -2.37
N ARG A 234 -3.16 12.34 -1.45
CA ARG A 234 -4.04 13.41 -0.97
C ARG A 234 -3.32 14.74 -0.88
N GLU A 235 -3.99 15.80 -1.33
CA GLU A 235 -3.56 17.18 -1.18
C GLU A 235 -4.76 18.06 -0.81
N TRP A 236 -4.60 18.94 0.17
CA TRP A 236 -5.67 19.86 0.54
C TRP A 236 -5.75 21.02 -0.44
N ALA A 237 -6.93 21.23 -1.04
CA ALA A 237 -7.28 22.43 -1.79
C ALA A 237 -8.26 23.30 -0.99
N VAL A 238 -8.66 24.43 -1.54
CA VAL A 238 -9.52 25.41 -0.85
C VAL A 238 -10.81 24.79 -0.31
N ASP A 239 -11.40 23.85 -1.06
CA ASP A 239 -12.75 23.32 -0.78
C ASP A 239 -12.76 21.83 -0.41
N GLY A 240 -11.59 21.20 -0.25
CA GLY A 240 -11.55 19.76 0.05
C GLY A 240 -10.26 19.07 -0.36
N TRP A 241 -10.29 17.74 -0.41
CA TRP A 241 -9.14 16.92 -0.73
C TRP A 241 -9.09 16.58 -2.22
N LEU A 242 -8.03 17.04 -2.90
CA LEU A 242 -7.64 16.48 -4.20
C LEU A 242 -7.13 15.06 -4.00
N ARG A 243 -7.43 14.19 -4.97
CA ARG A 243 -7.07 12.77 -4.89
C ARG A 243 -6.35 12.33 -6.15
N GLN A 244 -5.27 11.59 -5.97
CA GLN A 244 -4.57 10.91 -7.05
C GLN A 244 -5.00 9.46 -7.09
N GLY A 245 -5.19 8.90 -8.29
CA GLY A 245 -5.48 7.49 -8.43
C GLY A 245 -4.31 6.62 -7.95
N PHE A 246 -4.61 5.39 -7.58
CA PHE A 246 -3.63 4.46 -7.05
C PHE A 246 -3.86 3.05 -7.61
N LEU A 247 -2.77 2.39 -7.97
CA LEU A 247 -2.71 0.95 -8.24
C LEU A 247 -1.57 0.36 -7.45
N SER A 248 -1.82 -0.74 -6.75
CA SER A 248 -0.73 -1.59 -6.27
C SER A 248 0.02 -2.21 -7.45
N CYS A 249 1.24 -2.67 -7.22
CA CYS A 249 1.98 -3.41 -8.25
C CYS A 249 1.24 -4.69 -8.67
N LEU A 250 0.51 -5.34 -7.74
CA LEU A 250 -0.35 -6.47 -8.04
C LEU A 250 -1.40 -6.10 -9.10
N SER A 251 -2.10 -4.99 -8.90
CA SER A 251 -3.14 -4.48 -9.80
C SER A 251 -2.58 -3.95 -11.10
N PHE A 252 -1.47 -3.19 -11.05
CA PHE A 252 -0.75 -2.71 -12.22
C PHE A 252 -0.29 -3.84 -13.14
N MET A 253 0.06 -5.01 -12.58
CA MET A 253 0.46 -6.20 -13.31
C MET A 253 -0.73 -7.10 -13.69
N GLU A 254 -1.93 -6.82 -13.21
CA GLU A 254 -3.14 -7.67 -13.35
C GLU A 254 -2.91 -9.09 -12.81
N TRP A 255 -2.05 -9.23 -11.81
CA TRP A 255 -1.76 -10.51 -11.17
C TRP A 255 -2.87 -10.93 -10.20
N ASP A 256 -3.14 -12.23 -10.12
CA ASP A 256 -3.96 -12.79 -9.04
C ASP A 256 -3.10 -12.92 -7.78
N GLN A 257 -3.65 -12.51 -6.65
CA GLN A 257 -2.97 -12.58 -5.35
C GLN A 257 -2.59 -14.01 -4.96
N ARG A 258 -3.28 -15.02 -5.47
CA ARG A 258 -3.05 -16.44 -5.20
C ARG A 258 -1.89 -17.01 -6.01
N ASP A 259 -1.59 -16.44 -7.16
CA ASP A 259 -0.50 -16.90 -8.04
C ASP A 259 0.81 -16.18 -7.73
N ARG A 260 1.45 -16.60 -6.63
CA ARG A 260 2.71 -16.00 -6.17
C ARG A 260 3.93 -16.38 -7.00
N LEU A 261 3.80 -17.35 -7.93
CA LEU A 261 4.94 -17.84 -8.71
C LEU A 261 5.33 -16.87 -9.83
N ILE A 262 4.40 -16.05 -10.30
CA ILE A 262 4.62 -15.09 -11.39
C ILE A 262 5.16 -13.73 -10.91
N TRP A 263 5.23 -13.49 -9.60
CA TRP A 263 5.71 -12.20 -9.08
C TRP A 263 7.20 -12.03 -9.35
N ASP A 264 7.57 -11.04 -10.15
CA ASP A 264 8.93 -10.88 -10.66
C ASP A 264 9.27 -9.39 -10.88
N TYR A 265 10.37 -8.91 -10.29
CA TYR A 265 10.81 -7.53 -10.42
C TYR A 265 11.14 -7.13 -11.85
N ALA A 266 11.73 -8.02 -12.63
CA ALA A 266 12.07 -7.75 -14.03
C ALA A 266 10.80 -7.63 -14.91
N ALA A 267 9.80 -8.48 -14.66
CA ALA A 267 8.51 -8.39 -15.38
C ALA A 267 7.80 -7.05 -15.10
N VAL A 268 7.86 -6.57 -13.85
CA VAL A 268 7.34 -5.23 -13.49
C VAL A 268 8.12 -4.14 -14.22
N ALA A 269 9.46 -4.20 -14.23
CA ALA A 269 10.29 -3.22 -14.94
C ALA A 269 9.95 -3.16 -16.44
N ASP A 270 9.74 -4.31 -17.08
CA ASP A 270 9.36 -4.38 -18.51
C ASP A 270 7.99 -3.73 -18.77
N ARG A 271 7.02 -3.89 -17.84
CA ARG A 271 5.73 -3.21 -17.95
C ARG A 271 5.85 -1.71 -17.67
N MET A 272 6.61 -1.31 -16.64
CA MET A 272 6.87 0.10 -16.30
C MET A 272 7.46 0.89 -17.49
N ARG A 273 8.32 0.26 -18.30
CA ARG A 273 8.95 0.88 -19.48
C ARG A 273 7.95 1.44 -20.50
N ARG A 274 6.71 0.93 -20.50
CA ARG A 274 5.65 1.40 -21.40
C ARG A 274 5.01 2.71 -20.93
N TYR A 275 5.18 3.07 -19.67
CA TYR A 275 4.47 4.17 -19.02
C TYR A 275 5.38 5.20 -18.37
N MET A 276 6.63 4.87 -18.07
CA MET A 276 7.49 5.64 -17.19
C MET A 276 8.90 5.83 -17.80
N SER A 277 9.61 6.83 -17.28
CA SER A 277 11.00 7.09 -17.64
C SER A 277 11.96 6.05 -17.11
N VAL A 278 13.17 6.01 -17.66
CA VAL A 278 14.26 5.14 -17.21
C VAL A 278 14.65 5.39 -15.73
N ASP A 279 14.49 6.61 -15.23
CA ASP A 279 14.76 6.94 -13.83
C ASP A 279 13.87 6.17 -12.86
N CYS A 280 12.61 5.94 -13.25
CA CYS A 280 11.68 5.10 -12.47
C CYS A 280 12.13 3.62 -12.44
N LEU A 281 12.72 3.13 -13.54
CA LEU A 281 13.28 1.77 -13.60
C LEU A 281 14.53 1.64 -12.70
N HIS A 282 15.38 2.66 -12.68
CA HIS A 282 16.54 2.73 -11.79
C HIS A 282 16.11 2.80 -10.31
N GLU A 283 15.05 3.57 -10.02
CA GLU A 283 14.44 3.59 -8.68
C GLU A 283 13.88 2.22 -8.31
N TRP A 284 13.20 1.52 -9.24
CA TRP A 284 12.67 0.18 -9.03
C TRP A 284 13.77 -0.84 -8.71
N PHE A 285 14.90 -0.75 -9.41
CA PHE A 285 16.09 -1.55 -9.10
C PHE A 285 16.64 -1.25 -7.70
N ARG A 286 16.74 0.04 -7.29
CA ARG A 286 17.17 0.42 -5.94
C ARG A 286 16.28 -0.20 -4.87
N ARG A 287 14.96 -0.21 -5.06
CA ARG A 287 14.00 -0.81 -4.11
C ARG A 287 14.23 -2.31 -3.95
N MET A 288 14.40 -3.03 -5.04
CA MET A 288 14.76 -4.44 -5.01
C MET A 288 16.04 -4.69 -4.24
N VAL A 289 17.11 -3.94 -4.56
CA VAL A 289 18.40 -4.04 -3.87
C VAL A 289 18.28 -3.69 -2.39
N PHE A 290 17.50 -2.66 -2.06
CA PHE A 290 17.27 -2.27 -0.66
C PHE A 290 16.58 -3.39 0.13
N ASN A 291 15.53 -3.98 -0.42
CA ASN A 291 14.85 -5.12 0.20
C ASN A 291 15.79 -6.31 0.45
N ILE A 292 16.75 -6.56 -0.47
CA ILE A 292 17.80 -7.56 -0.27
C ILE A 292 18.73 -7.16 0.89
N LEU A 293 19.19 -5.91 0.94
CA LEU A 293 20.15 -5.43 1.94
C LEU A 293 19.56 -5.45 3.35
N VAL A 294 18.32 -4.96 3.53
CA VAL A 294 17.65 -4.93 4.84
C VAL A 294 16.87 -6.22 5.13
N ARG A 295 16.93 -7.21 4.24
CA ARG A 295 16.21 -8.48 4.35
C ARG A 295 14.71 -8.30 4.60
N ASN A 296 14.08 -7.41 3.86
CA ASN A 296 12.63 -7.30 3.85
C ASN A 296 12.05 -8.45 3.03
N THR A 297 11.55 -9.49 3.69
CA THR A 297 10.99 -10.68 3.04
C THR A 297 9.50 -10.55 2.70
N ASP A 298 8.88 -9.45 3.12
CA ASP A 298 7.47 -9.14 2.86
C ASP A 298 7.28 -8.12 1.72
N ASP A 299 8.19 -8.13 0.75
CA ASP A 299 8.18 -7.25 -0.42
C ASP A 299 7.18 -7.67 -1.51
N HIS A 300 6.01 -8.12 -1.09
CA HIS A 300 4.98 -8.58 -2.03
C HIS A 300 4.42 -7.42 -2.88
N PRO A 301 3.79 -7.70 -4.06
CA PRO A 301 3.39 -6.66 -5.00
C PRO A 301 2.42 -5.59 -4.46
N LYS A 302 1.69 -5.85 -3.36
CA LYS A 302 0.87 -4.82 -2.71
C LYS A 302 1.68 -3.80 -1.92
N ASN A 303 2.94 -4.10 -1.56
CA ASN A 303 3.84 -3.17 -0.86
C ASN A 303 4.59 -2.23 -1.82
N HIS A 304 4.19 -2.23 -3.08
CA HIS A 304 4.65 -1.30 -4.10
C HIS A 304 3.43 -0.68 -4.80
N GLY A 305 3.48 0.60 -5.11
CA GLY A 305 2.34 1.31 -5.69
C GLY A 305 2.71 2.24 -6.83
N PHE A 306 1.69 2.57 -7.61
CA PHE A 306 1.74 3.53 -8.70
C PHE A 306 0.64 4.58 -8.49
N LEU A 307 0.98 5.83 -8.75
CA LEU A 307 0.04 6.94 -8.71
C LEU A 307 -0.43 7.27 -10.13
N LEU A 308 -1.73 7.55 -10.22
CA LEU A 308 -2.38 7.92 -11.46
C LEU A 308 -2.74 9.43 -11.41
N ASP A 309 -2.34 10.16 -12.43
CA ASP A 309 -2.71 11.56 -12.63
C ASP A 309 -3.25 11.70 -14.06
N GLY A 310 -4.57 11.65 -14.18
CA GLY A 310 -5.22 11.49 -15.48
C GLY A 310 -4.77 10.17 -16.15
N ASN A 311 -4.10 10.30 -17.29
CA ASN A 311 -3.54 9.15 -18.04
C ASN A 311 -2.07 8.86 -17.69
N ALA A 312 -1.43 9.70 -16.89
CA ALA A 312 -0.04 9.49 -16.48
C ALA A 312 0.04 8.50 -15.33
N ILE A 313 0.99 7.57 -15.41
CA ILE A 313 1.31 6.62 -14.37
C ILE A 313 2.74 6.90 -13.88
N ARG A 314 2.92 6.99 -12.57
CA ARG A 314 4.24 7.19 -11.97
C ARG A 314 4.42 6.29 -10.75
N LEU A 315 5.67 5.92 -10.46
CA LEU A 315 5.99 5.13 -9.27
C LEU A 315 5.64 5.95 -8.01
N ALA A 316 4.84 5.38 -7.12
CA ALA A 316 4.52 5.99 -5.83
C ALA A 316 5.78 6.03 -4.92
N PRO A 317 5.88 6.91 -3.93
CA PRO A 317 6.89 6.80 -2.90
C PRO A 317 6.90 5.41 -2.27
N ALA A 318 8.05 4.91 -1.83
CA ALA A 318 8.15 3.59 -1.17
C ALA A 318 7.48 3.63 0.21
N TYR A 319 6.91 2.51 0.63
CA TYR A 319 6.25 2.34 1.92
C TYR A 319 6.36 0.87 2.38
N ASP A 320 6.09 0.63 3.66
CA ASP A 320 5.94 -0.70 4.26
C ASP A 320 7.19 -1.59 4.10
N ILE A 321 8.38 -1.01 4.37
CA ILE A 321 9.65 -1.72 4.34
C ILE A 321 10.10 -1.98 5.78
N VAL A 322 10.11 -3.25 6.19
CA VAL A 322 10.52 -3.68 7.53
C VAL A 322 11.48 -4.86 7.40
N PRO A 323 12.64 -4.84 8.08
CA PRO A 323 13.54 -5.99 8.14
C PRO A 323 12.83 -7.23 8.71
N ALA A 324 13.13 -8.42 8.20
CA ALA A 324 12.60 -9.65 8.74
C ALA A 324 13.07 -9.85 10.20
N LEU A 325 12.13 -9.84 11.15
CA LEU A 325 12.43 -9.91 12.57
C LEU A 325 12.60 -11.35 13.09
N THR A 326 12.26 -12.33 12.27
CA THR A 326 12.38 -13.75 12.63
C THR A 326 13.50 -14.39 11.85
N THR A 327 14.48 -14.93 12.57
CA THR A 327 15.52 -15.81 12.02
C THR A 327 15.01 -17.25 11.85
N ALA A 328 13.73 -17.45 11.60
CA ALA A 328 13.14 -18.77 11.40
C ALA A 328 13.57 -19.35 10.05
N GLY A 329 14.83 -19.78 9.98
CA GLY A 329 15.44 -20.46 8.85
C GLY A 329 16.90 -20.72 9.20
N VAL A 330 17.22 -21.93 9.56
CA VAL A 330 18.61 -22.41 9.67
C VAL A 330 19.18 -22.42 8.27
N GLY A 331 19.89 -21.35 7.89
CA GLY A 331 20.53 -21.21 6.59
C GLY A 331 20.63 -19.75 6.15
N ASN A 332 21.67 -19.39 5.42
CA ASN A 332 21.87 -18.06 4.85
C ASN A 332 20.94 -17.75 3.65
N GLU A 333 19.95 -18.58 3.39
CA GLU A 333 19.06 -18.43 2.23
C GLU A 333 17.87 -17.56 2.57
N PHE A 334 17.99 -16.28 2.29
CA PHE A 334 16.86 -15.35 2.30
C PHE A 334 16.20 -15.30 0.93
N ARG A 335 14.87 -15.33 0.92
CA ARG A 335 14.07 -15.19 -0.28
C ARG A 335 13.13 -13.99 -0.16
N LEU A 336 13.08 -13.17 -1.18
CA LEU A 336 12.07 -12.14 -1.31
C LEU A 336 10.72 -12.74 -1.72
N ALA A 337 9.64 -11.98 -1.54
CA ALA A 337 8.32 -12.40 -2.01
C ALA A 337 8.23 -12.39 -3.54
N MET A 338 8.98 -11.51 -4.21
CA MET A 338 9.08 -11.42 -5.66
C MET A 338 10.40 -12.02 -6.17
N ALA A 339 10.41 -12.56 -7.38
CA ALA A 339 11.63 -13.03 -8.02
C ALA A 339 12.59 -11.88 -8.32
N VAL A 340 13.86 -12.06 -7.94
CA VAL A 340 14.94 -11.07 -8.04
C VAL A 340 15.65 -11.16 -9.38
N GLY A 341 15.98 -12.37 -9.80
CA GLY A 341 16.79 -12.59 -10.99
C GLY A 341 16.71 -14.03 -11.52
N LYS A 342 17.77 -14.50 -12.17
CA LYS A 342 17.83 -15.84 -12.77
C LYS A 342 17.75 -16.98 -11.75
N ALA A 343 18.18 -16.75 -10.52
CA ALA A 343 18.05 -17.67 -9.39
C ALA A 343 16.70 -17.48 -8.64
N GLY A 344 15.68 -16.97 -9.33
CA GLY A 344 14.35 -16.77 -8.75
C GLY A 344 14.33 -15.77 -7.61
N ARG A 345 13.78 -16.16 -6.45
CA ARG A 345 13.56 -15.29 -5.28
C ARG A 345 14.77 -15.17 -4.35
N ASP A 346 15.88 -15.82 -4.65
CA ASP A 346 17.07 -15.77 -3.80
C ASP A 346 17.55 -14.33 -3.63
N ALA A 347 17.51 -13.84 -2.38
CA ALA A 347 17.74 -12.45 -2.04
C ALA A 347 19.25 -12.15 -1.95
N THR A 348 19.94 -12.24 -3.10
CA THR A 348 21.36 -11.94 -3.22
C THR A 348 21.61 -10.84 -4.25
N VAL A 349 22.69 -10.09 -4.03
CA VAL A 349 23.12 -9.05 -4.96
C VAL A 349 23.52 -9.65 -6.32
N ASP A 350 24.16 -10.82 -6.32
CA ASP A 350 24.55 -11.52 -7.55
C ASP A 350 23.32 -11.91 -8.38
N ASN A 351 22.24 -12.33 -7.70
CA ASN A 351 20.97 -12.61 -8.36
C ASN A 351 20.35 -11.34 -8.96
N ALA A 352 20.38 -10.21 -8.24
CA ALA A 352 19.92 -8.92 -8.75
C ALA A 352 20.72 -8.46 -9.98
N MET A 353 22.03 -8.67 -9.99
CA MET A 353 22.93 -8.37 -11.12
C MET A 353 22.63 -9.21 -12.37
N SER A 354 21.99 -10.36 -12.23
CA SER A 354 21.76 -11.29 -13.34
C SER A 354 20.73 -10.79 -14.38
N ARG A 355 19.94 -9.75 -14.08
CA ARG A 355 18.86 -9.21 -14.95
C ARG A 355 18.86 -7.67 -15.05
N THR A 356 19.99 -6.98 -14.88
CA THR A 356 20.10 -5.51 -14.88
C THR A 356 19.54 -4.83 -16.12
N ALA A 357 19.63 -5.49 -17.28
CA ALA A 357 19.11 -4.95 -18.55
C ALA A 357 17.62 -4.64 -18.53
N HIS A 358 16.81 -5.41 -17.77
CA HIS A 358 15.38 -5.13 -17.61
C HIS A 358 15.11 -3.77 -16.93
N PHE A 359 16.03 -3.33 -16.11
CA PHE A 359 15.96 -2.04 -15.41
C PHE A 359 16.62 -0.88 -16.19
N GLY A 360 17.05 -1.13 -17.43
CA GLY A 360 17.75 -0.14 -18.24
C GLY A 360 19.18 0.17 -17.76
N LEU A 361 19.78 -0.74 -16.98
CA LEU A 361 21.11 -0.57 -16.40
C LEU A 361 22.15 -1.45 -17.10
N SER A 362 23.31 -0.87 -17.40
CA SER A 362 24.52 -1.68 -17.66
C SER A 362 25.00 -2.34 -16.36
N PRO A 363 25.77 -3.44 -16.43
CA PRO A 363 26.33 -4.06 -15.24
C PRO A 363 27.13 -3.09 -14.36
N SER A 364 27.94 -2.20 -14.96
CA SER A 364 28.71 -1.21 -14.22
C SER A 364 27.86 -0.15 -13.51
N GLN A 365 26.74 0.28 -14.12
CA GLN A 365 25.81 1.20 -13.49
C GLN A 365 25.09 0.54 -12.31
N ALA A 366 24.66 -0.71 -12.47
CA ALA A 366 24.03 -1.47 -11.41
C ALA A 366 24.98 -1.71 -10.23
N ASP A 367 26.22 -2.07 -10.52
CA ASP A 367 27.28 -2.25 -9.51
C ASP A 367 27.54 -0.95 -8.73
N ALA A 368 27.65 0.19 -9.42
CA ALA A 368 27.80 1.50 -8.78
C ALA A 368 26.62 1.85 -7.85
N ILE A 369 25.38 1.55 -8.26
CA ILE A 369 24.18 1.74 -7.41
C ILE A 369 24.29 0.87 -6.16
N ILE A 370 24.59 -0.40 -6.31
CA ILE A 370 24.71 -1.35 -5.19
C ILE A 370 25.82 -0.93 -4.23
N ALA A 371 27.00 -0.58 -4.75
CA ALA A 371 28.12 -0.13 -3.95
C ALA A 371 27.76 1.10 -3.11
N GLY A 372 27.12 2.10 -3.74
CA GLY A 372 26.64 3.30 -3.05
C GLY A 372 25.63 2.99 -1.94
N MET A 373 24.69 2.08 -2.19
CA MET A 373 23.69 1.67 -1.20
C MET A 373 24.33 0.89 -0.04
N ARG A 374 25.28 0.00 -0.31
CA ARG A 374 26.02 -0.74 0.73
C ARG A 374 26.77 0.21 1.67
N VAL A 375 27.42 1.24 1.14
CA VAL A 375 28.10 2.27 1.97
C VAL A 375 27.10 2.89 2.95
N LYS A 376 25.91 3.25 2.50
CA LYS A 376 24.88 3.84 3.36
C LYS A 376 24.28 2.82 4.33
N CYS A 377 24.01 1.61 3.91
CA CYS A 377 23.46 0.57 4.76
C CYS A 377 24.40 0.18 5.92
N ARG A 378 25.71 0.33 5.80
CA ARG A 378 26.66 0.12 6.92
C ARG A 378 26.42 1.06 8.10
N GLU A 379 25.80 2.21 7.87
CA GLU A 379 25.49 3.20 8.91
C GLU A 379 24.20 2.84 9.69
N TRP A 380 23.59 1.68 9.46
CA TRP A 380 22.28 1.33 10.01
C TRP A 380 22.22 1.42 11.54
N HIS A 381 23.26 1.01 12.26
CA HIS A 381 23.33 1.15 13.72
C HIS A 381 23.12 2.59 14.17
N ALA A 382 23.82 3.54 13.53
CA ALA A 382 23.70 4.97 13.86
C ALA A 382 22.30 5.50 13.53
N VAL A 383 21.76 5.17 12.35
CA VAL A 383 20.44 5.62 11.91
C VAL A 383 19.34 5.09 12.83
N PHE A 384 19.38 3.81 13.18
CA PHE A 384 18.36 3.19 14.03
C PHE A 384 18.49 3.68 15.50
N SER A 385 19.72 3.87 16.00
CA SER A 385 19.95 4.49 17.31
C SER A 385 19.41 5.92 17.38
N GLN A 386 19.64 6.73 16.34
CA GLN A 386 19.12 8.10 16.25
C GLN A 386 17.58 8.12 16.20
N ALA A 387 16.96 7.12 15.59
CA ALA A 387 15.51 6.97 15.61
C ALA A 387 14.95 6.63 17.00
N GLY A 388 15.78 6.11 17.91
CA GLY A 388 15.40 5.82 19.29
C GLY A 388 15.44 4.34 19.70
N LEU A 389 16.00 3.44 18.85
CA LEU A 389 16.18 2.05 19.23
C LEU A 389 17.30 1.93 20.30
N SER A 390 17.05 1.12 21.30
CA SER A 390 18.04 0.76 22.32
C SER A 390 19.07 -0.23 21.79
N THR A 391 20.23 -0.34 22.45
CA THR A 391 21.27 -1.33 22.11
C THR A 391 20.71 -2.74 22.02
N LYS A 392 19.84 -3.14 22.96
CA LYS A 392 19.19 -4.47 22.97
C LYS A 392 18.34 -4.71 21.74
N GLU A 393 17.63 -3.69 21.27
CA GLU A 393 16.79 -3.77 20.06
C GLU A 393 17.66 -3.82 18.79
N LEU A 394 18.76 -3.07 18.75
CA LEU A 394 19.76 -3.14 17.68
C LEU A 394 20.41 -4.53 17.59
N ASP A 395 20.79 -5.11 18.73
CA ASP A 395 21.33 -6.48 18.77
C ASP A 395 20.31 -7.50 18.23
N ALA A 396 19.03 -7.34 18.58
CA ALA A 396 17.97 -8.20 18.08
C ALA A 396 17.72 -8.06 16.56
N LEU A 397 18.01 -6.89 15.97
CA LEU A 397 17.89 -6.64 14.53
C LEU A 397 19.14 -7.06 13.74
N SER A 398 20.29 -7.21 14.38
CA SER A 398 21.56 -7.49 13.71
C SER A 398 21.51 -8.67 12.73
N PRO A 399 20.81 -9.80 13.03
CA PRO A 399 20.70 -10.89 12.06
C PRO A 399 19.94 -10.50 10.78
N ALA A 400 18.92 -9.64 10.89
CA ALA A 400 18.17 -9.14 9.74
C ALA A 400 19.00 -8.17 8.91
N MET A 401 19.90 -7.42 9.54
CA MET A 401 20.74 -6.40 8.91
C MET A 401 22.12 -6.96 8.46
N ALA A 402 22.31 -8.26 8.48
CA ALA A 402 23.60 -8.88 8.15
C ALA A 402 24.11 -8.56 6.73
N ASN A 403 23.20 -8.34 5.74
CA ASN A 403 23.59 -7.94 4.39
C ASN A 403 24.05 -6.46 4.31
N CYS A 404 23.84 -5.68 5.36
CA CYS A 404 24.38 -4.32 5.51
C CYS A 404 25.78 -4.29 6.11
N ALA A 405 26.27 -5.41 6.64
CA ALA A 405 27.64 -5.52 7.15
C ALA A 405 28.69 -5.42 6.02
N PRO A 406 29.95 -5.08 6.35
CA PRO A 406 31.05 -4.99 5.36
C PRO A 406 31.30 -6.28 4.62
#